data_7c598cf0b6dbdb50d5f508a1f2d70f0a
#
_entry.id   7c598cf0b6dbdb50d5f508a1f2d70f0a
#
_cell.length_a   1.000
_cell.length_b   1.000
_cell.length_c   1.000
_cell.angle_alpha   90.00
_cell.angle_beta   90.00
_cell.angle_gamma   90.00
#
_symmetry.space_group_name_H-M   'P 1'
#
loop_
_entity.id
_entity.type
_entity.pdbx_description
1 polymer ?
#
loop_
_entity_poly.entity_id
_entity_poly.type
_entity_poly.pdbx_seq_one_letter_code
_entity_poly.pdbx_strand_id
1 'polypeptide(L)'
;TDLTRPGTRLRALVRGLKEEAPDDLPRLHALSARIRAAMPYEIGLTLAETTAEEALEHGGGVCQDHAHVFIAAARLMGYPARYVSGYLMMNDRVHQDASHAWAEAYVDMLGWVGFDVSNGISPDPRYVRVATGRDYREAAPISGLRFGAGGEAMSIDIQVQQQ
;
A
#
# COMPACT_ATOMS: atom_id res chain seq x y z
N THR A 1 -0.02 5.70 13.01
CA THR A 1 1.34 6.13 12.63
C THR A 1 1.28 7.46 11.90
N ASP A 2 2.39 8.16 11.78
CA ASP A 2 2.42 9.45 11.08
C ASP A 2 2.17 9.28 9.59
N LEU A 3 2.74 8.25 8.95
CA LEU A 3 2.56 7.97 7.52
C LEU A 3 1.10 7.73 7.11
N THR A 4 0.27 7.23 8.03
CA THR A 4 -1.14 6.91 7.78
C THR A 4 -2.10 7.73 8.64
N ARG A 5 -1.67 8.94 9.09
CA ARG A 5 -2.54 9.84 9.85
C ARG A 5 -3.57 10.47 8.91
N PRO A 6 -4.88 10.35 9.23
CA PRO A 6 -5.91 10.92 8.37
C PRO A 6 -6.03 12.43 8.52
N GLY A 7 -6.02 13.13 7.40
CA GLY A 7 -6.28 14.57 7.30
C GLY A 7 -7.54 14.90 6.51
N THR A 8 -7.58 16.07 5.93
CA THR A 8 -8.77 16.60 5.24
C THR A 8 -9.06 15.86 3.92
N ARG A 9 -8.00 15.52 3.16
CA ARG A 9 -8.15 14.84 1.86
C ARG A 9 -8.65 13.40 2.04
N LEU A 10 -8.10 12.66 3.02
CA LEU A 10 -8.58 11.33 3.36
C LEU A 10 -10.04 11.33 3.82
N ARG A 11 -10.45 12.33 4.63
CA ARG A 11 -11.86 12.48 5.03
C ARG A 11 -12.77 12.76 3.84
N ALA A 12 -12.32 13.55 2.88
CA ALA A 12 -13.06 13.81 1.64
C ALA A 12 -13.13 12.55 0.77
N LEU A 13 -12.05 11.79 0.68
CA LEU A 13 -11.95 10.55 -0.10
C LEU A 13 -12.96 9.48 0.35
N VAL A 14 -13.20 9.33 1.65
CA VAL A 14 -14.13 8.31 2.20
C VAL A 14 -15.58 8.78 2.25
N ARG A 15 -15.86 10.07 1.99
CA ARG A 15 -17.22 10.60 2.08
C ARG A 15 -18.16 9.89 1.10
N GLY A 16 -19.33 9.49 1.59
CA GLY A 16 -20.38 8.84 0.80
C GLY A 16 -20.13 7.35 0.49
N LEU A 17 -18.97 6.79 0.83
CA LEU A 17 -18.65 5.38 0.53
C LEU A 17 -19.61 4.40 1.25
N LYS A 18 -20.10 4.75 2.44
CA LYS A 18 -21.00 3.89 3.19
C LYS A 18 -22.39 3.81 2.55
N GLU A 19 -22.83 4.91 1.97
CA GLU A 19 -24.09 5.01 1.24
C GLU A 19 -24.02 4.35 -0.14
N GLU A 20 -22.87 4.50 -0.83
CA GLU A 20 -22.63 3.91 -2.15
C GLU A 20 -22.46 2.38 -2.10
N ALA A 21 -21.81 1.89 -1.05
CA ALA A 21 -21.53 0.47 -0.83
C ALA A 21 -21.82 0.11 0.64
N PRO A 22 -23.07 -0.32 0.96
CA PRO A 22 -23.46 -0.64 2.32
C PRO A 22 -22.70 -1.82 2.94
N ASP A 23 -22.31 -2.81 2.12
CA ASP A 23 -21.58 -3.99 2.57
C ASP A 23 -20.07 -3.72 2.63
N ASP A 24 -19.39 -4.31 3.62
CA ASP A 24 -18.00 -4.01 3.94
C ASP A 24 -17.02 -4.34 2.80
N LEU A 25 -17.09 -5.54 2.23
CA LEU A 25 -16.16 -5.93 1.17
C LEU A 25 -16.34 -5.11 -0.12
N PRO A 26 -17.56 -4.90 -0.66
CA PRO A 26 -17.80 -3.97 -1.75
C PRO A 26 -17.32 -2.54 -1.45
N ARG A 27 -17.50 -2.05 -0.22
CA ARG A 27 -17.04 -0.72 0.21
C ARG A 27 -15.52 -0.58 0.14
N LEU A 28 -14.78 -1.59 0.57
CA LEU A 28 -13.32 -1.59 0.49
C LEU A 28 -12.82 -1.70 -0.96
N HIS A 29 -13.51 -2.42 -1.83
CA HIS A 29 -13.23 -2.41 -3.26
C HIS A 29 -13.55 -1.06 -3.91
N ALA A 30 -14.66 -0.42 -3.53
CA ALA A 30 -15.00 0.93 -3.98
C ALA A 30 -13.95 1.96 -3.51
N LEU A 31 -13.45 1.84 -2.27
CA LEU A 31 -12.33 2.64 -1.77
C LEU A 31 -11.08 2.45 -2.65
N SER A 32 -10.69 1.21 -2.94
CA SER A 32 -9.53 0.91 -3.80
C SER A 32 -9.66 1.56 -5.18
N ALA A 33 -10.83 1.43 -5.81
CA ALA A 33 -11.11 2.05 -7.10
C ALA A 33 -11.05 3.58 -7.05
N ARG A 34 -11.59 4.19 -5.98
CA ARG A 34 -11.58 5.64 -5.78
C ARG A 34 -10.17 6.19 -5.58
N ILE A 35 -9.30 5.47 -4.84
CA ILE A 35 -7.89 5.83 -4.67
C ILE A 35 -7.18 5.80 -6.03
N ARG A 36 -7.33 4.73 -6.81
CA ARG A 36 -6.72 4.63 -8.16
C ARG A 36 -7.15 5.76 -9.09
N ALA A 37 -8.41 6.16 -9.02
CA ALA A 37 -8.91 7.28 -9.82
C ALA A 37 -8.34 8.63 -9.37
N ALA A 38 -8.11 8.81 -8.06
CA ALA A 38 -7.56 10.05 -7.49
C ALA A 38 -6.03 10.12 -7.60
N MET A 39 -5.35 8.97 -7.64
CA MET A 39 -3.90 8.85 -7.63
C MET A 39 -3.44 7.84 -8.69
N PRO A 40 -3.19 8.22 -9.94
CA PRO A 40 -2.52 7.39 -10.93
C PRO A 40 -1.15 6.90 -10.43
N TYR A 41 -0.73 5.72 -10.90
CA TYR A 41 0.61 5.22 -10.59
C TYR A 41 1.68 6.06 -11.27
N GLU A 42 2.54 6.71 -10.47
CA GLU A 42 3.57 7.62 -10.97
C GLU A 42 4.86 7.49 -10.13
N ILE A 43 5.96 7.15 -10.80
CA ILE A 43 7.27 6.99 -10.18
C ILE A 43 7.95 8.35 -10.04
N GLY A 44 8.63 8.56 -8.90
CA GLY A 44 9.47 9.75 -8.66
C GLY A 44 8.72 10.96 -8.12
N LEU A 45 7.41 10.83 -7.87
CA LEU A 45 6.59 11.91 -7.29
C LEU A 45 6.65 11.94 -5.76
N THR A 46 6.92 10.81 -5.13
CA THR A 46 6.90 10.61 -3.67
C THR A 46 8.20 9.98 -3.19
N LEU A 47 8.42 10.05 -1.87
CA LEU A 47 9.55 9.47 -1.16
C LEU A 47 9.05 8.45 -0.13
N ALA A 48 9.96 7.70 0.49
CA ALA A 48 9.62 6.69 1.51
C ALA A 48 8.93 7.29 2.75
N GLU A 49 9.17 8.56 3.05
CA GLU A 49 8.60 9.30 4.17
C GLU A 49 7.29 10.03 3.83
N THR A 50 6.87 10.03 2.56
CA THR A 50 5.64 10.71 2.13
C THR A 50 4.44 10.12 2.85
N THR A 51 3.65 10.97 3.48
CA THR A 51 2.44 10.59 4.18
C THR A 51 1.28 10.36 3.22
N ALA A 52 0.24 9.64 3.65
CA ALA A 52 -0.96 9.42 2.87
C ALA A 52 -1.68 10.71 2.44
N GLU A 53 -1.66 11.76 3.28
CA GLU A 53 -2.23 13.08 2.93
C GLU A 53 -1.41 13.80 1.87
N GLU A 54 -0.07 13.78 1.98
CA GLU A 54 0.83 14.39 0.99
C GLU A 54 0.74 13.67 -0.35
N ALA A 55 0.67 12.33 -0.36
CA ALA A 55 0.49 11.56 -1.58
C ALA A 55 -0.82 11.92 -2.31
N LEU A 56 -1.92 12.08 -1.56
CA LEU A 56 -3.18 12.58 -2.11
C LEU A 56 -3.09 14.04 -2.61
N GLU A 57 -2.26 14.86 -1.97
CA GLU A 57 -2.00 16.23 -2.43
C GLU A 57 -1.23 16.27 -3.73
N HIS A 58 -0.24 15.41 -3.88
CA HIS A 58 0.52 15.24 -5.11
C HIS A 58 -0.33 14.69 -6.26
N GLY A 59 -1.40 13.95 -5.93
CA GLY A 59 -2.31 13.37 -6.91
C GLY A 59 -1.73 12.20 -7.68
N GLY A 60 -0.74 11.50 -7.13
CA GLY A 60 -0.11 10.32 -7.71
C GLY A 60 0.90 9.70 -6.76
N GLY A 61 1.43 8.55 -7.09
CA GLY A 61 2.42 7.84 -6.28
C GLY A 61 2.62 6.40 -6.70
N VAL A 62 3.35 5.65 -5.89
CA VAL A 62 3.65 4.24 -6.14
C VAL A 62 2.87 3.30 -5.22
N CYS A 63 3.13 1.99 -5.28
CA CYS A 63 2.41 0.99 -4.49
C CYS A 63 2.44 1.26 -2.98
N GLN A 64 3.54 1.81 -2.46
CA GLN A 64 3.65 2.22 -1.06
C GLN A 64 2.63 3.28 -0.70
N ASP A 65 2.49 4.33 -1.52
CA ASP A 65 1.57 5.44 -1.30
C ASP A 65 0.11 4.98 -1.38
N HIS A 66 -0.21 4.18 -2.39
CA HIS A 66 -1.52 3.57 -2.55
C HIS A 66 -1.91 2.73 -1.33
N ALA A 67 -0.97 1.93 -0.80
CA ALA A 67 -1.21 1.14 0.41
C ALA A 67 -1.41 2.04 1.64
N HIS A 68 -0.61 3.10 1.83
CA HIS A 68 -0.75 4.03 2.94
C HIS A 68 -2.09 4.77 2.91
N VAL A 69 -2.50 5.26 1.74
CA VAL A 69 -3.80 5.94 1.57
C VAL A 69 -4.96 4.99 1.84
N PHE A 70 -4.90 3.75 1.34
CA PHE A 70 -5.92 2.74 1.61
C PHE A 70 -6.03 2.43 3.11
N ILE A 71 -4.90 2.19 3.78
CA ILE A 71 -4.84 1.87 5.21
C ILE A 71 -5.39 3.01 6.05
N ALA A 72 -4.99 4.25 5.76
CA ALA A 72 -5.47 5.44 6.47
C ALA A 72 -6.99 5.62 6.30
N ALA A 73 -7.49 5.45 5.08
CA ALA A 73 -8.90 5.55 4.75
C ALA A 73 -9.74 4.40 5.37
N ALA A 74 -9.25 3.17 5.30
CA ALA A 74 -9.91 2.01 5.91
C ALA A 74 -10.02 2.17 7.44
N ARG A 75 -8.94 2.58 8.11
CA ARG A 75 -8.94 2.87 9.55
C ARG A 75 -9.90 4.02 9.91
N LEU A 76 -9.96 5.06 9.09
CA LEU A 76 -10.91 6.17 9.27
C LEU A 76 -12.37 5.71 9.20
N MET A 77 -12.65 4.68 8.41
CA MET A 77 -13.98 4.05 8.31
C MET A 77 -14.24 2.99 9.40
N GLY A 78 -13.25 2.69 10.26
CA GLY A 78 -13.37 1.75 11.37
C GLY A 78 -12.83 0.33 11.10
N TYR A 79 -12.23 0.07 9.95
CA TYR A 79 -11.62 -1.23 9.65
C TYR A 79 -10.20 -1.32 10.22
N PRO A 80 -9.85 -2.37 10.97
CA PRO A 80 -8.45 -2.71 11.19
C PRO A 80 -7.77 -2.91 9.84
N ALA A 81 -6.64 -2.24 9.63
CA ALA A 81 -5.91 -2.34 8.38
C ALA A 81 -4.40 -2.32 8.63
N ARG A 82 -3.63 -3.00 7.76
CA ARG A 82 -2.19 -3.11 7.88
C ARG A 82 -1.49 -3.06 6.53
N TYR A 83 -0.24 -2.67 6.57
CA TYR A 83 0.66 -2.66 5.44
C TYR A 83 1.27 -4.04 5.23
N VAL A 84 1.44 -4.42 3.99
CA VAL A 84 2.15 -5.64 3.59
C VAL A 84 3.23 -5.26 2.60
N SER A 85 4.44 -5.68 2.87
CA SER A 85 5.53 -5.66 1.90
C SER A 85 5.81 -7.07 1.39
N GLY A 86 6.25 -7.15 0.16
CA GLY A 86 6.57 -8.41 -0.47
C GLY A 86 7.02 -8.25 -1.91
N TYR A 87 6.75 -9.27 -2.70
CA TYR A 87 7.10 -9.31 -4.10
C TYR A 87 5.93 -9.80 -4.92
N LEU A 88 5.83 -9.29 -6.15
CA LEU A 88 4.84 -9.74 -7.13
C LEU A 88 5.56 -10.41 -8.28
N MET A 89 5.26 -11.69 -8.54
CA MET A 89 5.78 -12.38 -9.70
C MET A 89 5.24 -11.76 -10.98
N MET A 90 6.14 -11.32 -11.85
CA MET A 90 5.80 -10.77 -13.15
C MET A 90 5.89 -11.88 -14.20
N ASN A 91 4.93 -11.94 -15.13
CA ASN A 91 4.88 -12.99 -16.15
C ASN A 91 5.93 -12.78 -17.26
N ASP A 92 6.42 -11.57 -17.42
CA ASP A 92 7.34 -11.14 -18.49
C ASP A 92 8.82 -11.10 -18.06
N ARG A 93 9.09 -11.25 -16.76
CA ARG A 93 10.45 -11.15 -16.20
C ARG A 93 10.59 -11.89 -14.87
N VAL A 94 11.79 -12.42 -14.61
CA VAL A 94 12.17 -13.04 -13.33
C VAL A 94 12.84 -12.01 -12.41
N HIS A 95 13.72 -11.18 -12.96
CA HIS A 95 14.40 -10.11 -12.22
C HIS A 95 13.46 -8.91 -12.06
N GLN A 96 13.45 -8.34 -10.86
CA GLN A 96 12.61 -7.20 -10.52
C GLN A 96 13.45 -6.08 -9.92
N ASP A 97 13.09 -4.85 -10.28
CA ASP A 97 13.82 -3.65 -9.85
C ASP A 97 13.41 -3.15 -8.47
N ALA A 98 12.27 -3.62 -7.95
CA ALA A 98 11.72 -3.16 -6.68
C ALA A 98 10.85 -4.22 -5.99
N SER A 99 10.72 -4.08 -4.66
CA SER A 99 9.67 -4.75 -3.89
C SER A 99 8.28 -4.21 -4.24
N HIS A 100 7.26 -4.98 -3.87
CA HIS A 100 5.87 -4.57 -4.03
C HIS A 100 5.20 -4.37 -2.67
N ALA A 101 4.15 -3.55 -2.65
CA ALA A 101 3.38 -3.27 -1.45
C ALA A 101 1.88 -3.31 -1.72
N TRP A 102 1.14 -3.76 -0.71
CA TRP A 102 -0.32 -3.72 -0.71
C TRP A 102 -0.88 -3.52 0.70
N ALA A 103 -2.16 -3.34 0.81
CA ALA A 103 -2.86 -3.23 2.07
C ALA A 103 -3.65 -4.49 2.38
N GLU A 104 -3.86 -4.76 3.67
CA GLU A 104 -4.87 -5.71 4.13
C GLU A 104 -5.83 -5.00 5.09
N ALA A 105 -7.13 -5.28 4.96
CA ALA A 105 -8.16 -4.85 5.90
C ALA A 105 -8.87 -6.06 6.49
N TYR A 106 -9.23 -5.97 7.77
CA TYR A 106 -9.99 -7.01 8.44
C TYR A 106 -11.49 -6.79 8.18
N VAL A 107 -12.13 -7.82 7.63
CA VAL A 107 -13.56 -7.83 7.35
C VAL A 107 -14.18 -8.93 8.20
N ASP A 108 -15.23 -8.60 8.94
CA ASP A 108 -15.92 -9.56 9.77
C ASP A 108 -16.37 -10.78 8.95
N MET A 109 -16.26 -11.96 9.53
CA MET A 109 -16.52 -13.28 8.93
C MET A 109 -15.57 -13.72 7.81
N LEU A 110 -14.74 -12.81 7.24
CA LEU A 110 -13.74 -13.14 6.20
C LEU A 110 -12.31 -13.12 6.74
N GLY A 111 -12.03 -12.33 7.78
CA GLY A 111 -10.67 -12.11 8.29
C GLY A 111 -9.92 -11.05 7.48
N TRP A 112 -8.60 -11.21 7.36
CA TRP A 112 -7.75 -10.29 6.61
C TRP A 112 -7.88 -10.48 5.11
N VAL A 113 -8.36 -9.46 4.43
CA VAL A 113 -8.52 -9.40 2.97
C VAL A 113 -7.50 -8.46 2.39
N GLY A 114 -6.78 -8.89 1.34
CA GLY A 114 -5.75 -8.10 0.66
C GLY A 114 -6.33 -7.21 -0.44
N PHE A 115 -5.77 -6.01 -0.56
CA PHE A 115 -6.11 -5.01 -1.58
C PHE A 115 -4.84 -4.44 -2.17
N ASP A 116 -4.50 -4.86 -3.38
CA ASP A 116 -3.47 -4.20 -4.19
C ASP A 116 -4.13 -3.09 -5.00
N VAL A 117 -4.09 -1.89 -4.44
CA VAL A 117 -4.70 -0.70 -5.05
C VAL A 117 -4.03 -0.37 -6.38
N SER A 118 -2.71 -0.50 -6.48
CA SER A 118 -1.96 -0.18 -7.70
C SER A 118 -2.44 -1.00 -8.90
N ASN A 119 -2.65 -2.30 -8.70
CA ASN A 119 -3.14 -3.21 -9.72
C ASN A 119 -4.67 -3.34 -9.76
N GLY A 120 -5.37 -2.88 -8.72
CA GLY A 120 -6.83 -2.94 -8.61
C GLY A 120 -7.39 -4.33 -8.44
N ILE A 121 -6.63 -5.21 -7.80
CA ILE A 121 -6.99 -6.61 -7.55
C ILE A 121 -6.73 -6.98 -6.08
N SER A 122 -7.28 -8.10 -5.65
CA SER A 122 -6.81 -8.77 -4.44
C SER A 122 -5.58 -9.63 -4.77
N PRO A 123 -4.58 -9.72 -3.86
CA PRO A 123 -3.43 -10.59 -4.03
C PRO A 123 -3.82 -12.03 -4.35
N ASP A 124 -3.18 -12.60 -5.34
CA ASP A 124 -3.34 -13.95 -5.84
C ASP A 124 -2.03 -14.78 -5.62
N PRO A 125 -1.92 -16.03 -6.09
CA PRO A 125 -0.71 -16.86 -5.90
C PRO A 125 0.60 -16.28 -6.45
N ARG A 126 0.58 -15.19 -7.22
CA ARG A 126 1.77 -14.48 -7.68
C ARG A 126 2.41 -13.58 -6.60
N TYR A 127 1.71 -13.37 -5.50
CA TYR A 127 2.15 -12.46 -4.43
C TYR A 127 2.89 -13.22 -3.34
N VAL A 128 4.11 -12.79 -3.05
CA VAL A 128 4.94 -13.31 -1.95
C VAL A 128 4.93 -12.30 -0.82
N ARG A 129 4.27 -12.61 0.29
CA ARG A 129 4.27 -11.79 1.49
C ARG A 129 5.58 -11.98 2.26
N VAL A 130 6.25 -10.87 2.61
CA VAL A 130 7.49 -10.88 3.39
C VAL A 130 7.24 -10.38 4.82
N ALA A 131 6.63 -9.21 4.96
CA ALA A 131 6.39 -8.61 6.27
C ALA A 131 5.06 -7.85 6.32
N THR A 132 4.53 -7.70 7.52
CA THR A 132 3.33 -6.88 7.79
C THR A 132 3.61 -5.91 8.92
N GLY A 133 3.03 -4.71 8.86
CA GLY A 133 3.18 -3.69 9.87
C GLY A 133 2.07 -2.66 9.82
N ARG A 134 2.12 -1.67 10.71
CA ARG A 134 1.14 -0.60 10.71
C ARG A 134 1.31 0.36 9.53
N ASP A 135 2.55 0.45 9.01
CA ASP A 135 2.96 1.20 7.83
C ASP A 135 4.27 0.64 7.25
N TYR A 136 4.83 1.30 6.24
CA TYR A 136 6.08 0.91 5.60
C TYR A 136 7.26 0.82 6.59
N ARG A 137 7.39 1.72 7.57
CA ARG A 137 8.51 1.73 8.51
C ARG A 137 8.61 0.44 9.33
N GLU A 138 7.46 -0.16 9.66
CA GLU A 138 7.41 -1.43 10.39
C GLU A 138 7.52 -2.66 9.50
N ALA A 139 7.15 -2.54 8.23
CA ALA A 139 7.12 -3.66 7.28
C ALA A 139 8.12 -3.50 6.13
N ALA A 140 9.11 -2.61 6.25
CA ALA A 140 10.15 -2.47 5.24
C ALA A 140 10.85 -3.82 5.01
N PRO A 141 11.00 -4.29 3.75
CA PRO A 141 11.60 -5.59 3.47
C PRO A 141 13.07 -5.64 3.90
N ILE A 142 13.71 -4.47 3.91
CA ILE A 142 15.09 -4.27 4.36
C ILE A 142 15.12 -3.04 5.25
N SER A 143 15.68 -3.17 6.44
CA SER A 143 15.98 -2.05 7.32
C SER A 143 17.40 -2.19 7.87
N GLY A 144 18.13 -1.09 7.99
CA GLY A 144 19.47 -1.06 8.52
C GLY A 144 19.71 0.19 9.38
N LEU A 145 20.65 0.08 10.32
CA LEU A 145 21.12 1.18 11.13
C LEU A 145 22.61 1.36 10.88
N ARG A 146 23.02 2.58 10.56
CA ARG A 146 24.41 2.91 10.32
C ARG A 146 24.93 3.93 11.33
N PHE A 147 26.13 3.71 11.82
CA PHE A 147 26.89 4.66 12.64
C PHE A 147 28.17 5.09 11.90
N GLY A 148 28.41 6.40 11.75
CA GLY A 148 29.61 6.97 11.18
C GLY A 148 29.38 7.83 9.94
N ALA A 149 30.41 8.61 9.55
CA ALA A 149 30.41 9.45 8.36
C ALA A 149 30.97 8.69 7.15
N GLY A 150 30.24 8.67 6.06
CA GLY A 150 30.65 8.06 4.79
C GLY A 150 29.46 7.80 3.88
N GLY A 151 29.69 7.70 2.56
CA GLY A 151 28.65 7.33 1.58
C GLY A 151 28.25 5.86 1.74
N GLU A 152 26.99 5.54 1.45
CA GLU A 152 26.49 4.17 1.38
C GLU A 152 25.86 3.95 0.00
N ALA A 153 26.14 2.78 -0.58
CA ALA A 153 25.44 2.31 -1.76
C ALA A 153 24.85 0.94 -1.44
N MET A 154 23.55 0.78 -1.63
CA MET A 154 22.88 -0.50 -1.49
C MET A 154 22.49 -1.00 -2.88
N SER A 155 22.87 -2.24 -3.20
CA SER A 155 22.44 -2.94 -4.39
C SER A 155 21.57 -4.12 -3.97
N ILE A 156 20.41 -4.25 -4.61
CA ILE A 156 19.47 -5.34 -4.34
C ILE A 156 19.19 -6.05 -5.68
N ASP A 157 19.35 -7.38 -5.68
CA ASP A 157 18.91 -8.25 -6.78
C ASP A 157 17.72 -9.06 -6.30
N ILE A 158 16.59 -8.96 -7.01
CA ILE A 158 15.35 -9.63 -6.67
C ILE A 158 14.97 -10.58 -7.81
N GLN A 159 14.83 -11.86 -7.48
CA GLN A 159 14.35 -12.88 -8.42
C GLN A 159 13.08 -13.52 -7.87
N VAL A 160 12.00 -13.44 -8.63
CA VAL A 160 10.71 -14.07 -8.28
C VAL A 160 10.33 -15.00 -9.40
N GLN A 161 10.27 -16.30 -9.08
CA GLN A 161 9.92 -17.36 -10.03
C GLN A 161 9.09 -18.44 -9.35
N GLN A 162 8.23 -19.08 -10.12
CA GLN A 162 7.52 -20.27 -9.69
C GLN A 162 8.33 -21.52 -10.06
N GLN A 163 8.43 -22.46 -9.13
CA GLN A 163 9.02 -23.79 -9.35
C GLN A 163 7.96 -24.77 -9.84
#